data_3cb65548dd290a1f8f1b6ff00cfca240
#
_entry.id   3cb65548dd290a1f8f1b6ff00cfca240
#
_cell.length_a   1.000
_cell.length_b   1.000
_cell.length_c   1.000
_cell.angle_alpha   90.00
_cell.angle_beta   90.00
_cell.angle_gamma   90.00
#
_symmetry.space_group_name_H-M   'P 1'
#
loop_
_entity.id
_entity.type
_entity.pdbx_description
1 polymer ?
#
loop_
_entity_poly.entity_id
_entity_poly.type
_entity_poly.pdbx_seq_one_letter_code
_entity_poly.pdbx_strand_id
1 'polypeptide(L)'
;TPDCVSVTFDVPEELNQEFKFKHGQYLTFKNLHNKEEIRRSYSICSSPLDNELRVAVKKIEDGIFSTFVNDTIKVGDVLDVMIPQGNFFTEVHEDNKKLYVGIVAGSGITPVLSIIKTVLQAEPNSQFVLLYGNRNKGSIIFKEEIEALKNRYMERFSVYNILSRETADAEILSGRIDKAKIEYFLQNIIDPKEVGEVFLCGPEEMILSGRDAFVEAGVDAKHLHFELFYSASAEAKKVERQKAVKQSNDTMSKVTIKLDAT
;
A
#
# COMPACT_ATOMS: atom_id res chain seq x y z
N THR A 1 -2.34 -4.74 13.68
CA THR A 1 -1.16 -4.72 14.58
C THR A 1 -1.38 -3.69 15.68
N PRO A 2 -0.65 -3.75 16.83
CA PRO A 2 -0.85 -2.82 17.94
C PRO A 2 -0.69 -1.33 17.57
N ASP A 3 0.02 -1.05 16.49
CA ASP A 3 0.34 0.30 16.01
C ASP A 3 -0.33 0.64 14.66
N CYS A 4 -1.35 -0.12 14.25
CA CYS A 4 -2.01 0.11 12.96
C CYS A 4 -3.49 -0.29 13.05
N VAL A 5 -4.36 0.65 12.72
CA VAL A 5 -5.81 0.43 12.64
C VAL A 5 -6.28 0.45 11.18
N SER A 6 -7.33 -0.31 10.92
CA SER A 6 -8.06 -0.30 9.65
C SER A 6 -9.31 0.55 9.81
N VAL A 7 -9.59 1.41 8.85
CA VAL A 7 -10.74 2.32 8.84
C VAL A 7 -11.53 2.10 7.57
N THR A 8 -12.77 1.62 7.71
CA THR A 8 -13.72 1.47 6.61
C THR A 8 -14.70 2.64 6.62
N PHE A 9 -14.99 3.15 5.45
CA PHE A 9 -15.85 4.32 5.27
C PHE A 9 -17.24 3.92 4.77
N ASP A 10 -18.26 4.50 5.39
CA ASP A 10 -19.61 4.53 4.88
C ASP A 10 -19.76 5.77 4.00
N VAL A 11 -19.68 5.56 2.69
CA VAL A 11 -19.79 6.66 1.73
C VAL A 11 -21.29 6.92 1.49
N PRO A 12 -21.78 8.18 1.66
CA PRO A 12 -23.14 8.52 1.32
C PRO A 12 -23.50 8.17 -0.12
N GLU A 13 -24.74 7.69 -0.36
CA GLU A 13 -25.16 7.20 -1.70
C GLU A 13 -24.95 8.24 -2.81
N GLU A 14 -25.18 9.51 -2.52
CA GLU A 14 -24.98 10.62 -3.45
C GLU A 14 -23.52 10.83 -3.86
N LEU A 15 -22.56 10.36 -3.05
CA LEU A 15 -21.12 10.46 -3.31
C LEU A 15 -20.52 9.17 -3.90
N ASN A 16 -21.27 8.09 -4.00
CA ASN A 16 -20.76 6.79 -4.45
C ASN A 16 -20.07 6.84 -5.81
N GLN A 17 -20.49 7.71 -6.72
CA GLN A 17 -19.85 7.83 -8.03
C GLN A 17 -18.51 8.56 -7.95
N GLU A 18 -18.38 9.55 -7.10
CA GLU A 18 -17.16 10.34 -6.91
C GLU A 18 -16.08 9.56 -6.15
N PHE A 19 -16.53 8.63 -5.26
CA PHE A 19 -15.64 7.79 -4.46
C PHE A 19 -15.33 6.42 -5.11
N LYS A 20 -15.72 6.20 -6.38
CA LYS A 20 -15.19 5.08 -7.14
C LYS A 20 -13.68 5.24 -7.29
N PHE A 21 -12.96 4.14 -7.07
CA PHE A 21 -11.51 4.16 -7.10
C PHE A 21 -10.93 3.02 -7.95
N LYS A 22 -9.68 3.20 -8.35
CA LYS A 22 -8.83 2.13 -8.89
C LYS A 22 -7.92 1.60 -7.77
N HIS A 23 -7.59 0.32 -7.82
CA HIS A 23 -6.61 -0.26 -6.90
C HIS A 23 -5.30 0.55 -6.90
N GLY A 24 -4.67 0.69 -5.74
CA GLY A 24 -3.43 1.49 -5.59
C GLY A 24 -3.63 3.00 -5.48
N GLN A 25 -4.87 3.52 -5.54
CA GLN A 25 -5.17 4.91 -5.24
C GLN A 25 -5.18 5.19 -3.73
N TYR A 26 -5.18 6.47 -3.35
CA TYR A 26 -5.20 6.93 -1.97
C TYR A 26 -6.32 7.97 -1.72
N LEU A 27 -6.67 8.12 -0.46
CA LEU A 27 -7.52 9.19 0.06
C LEU A 27 -6.66 10.23 0.79
N THR A 28 -7.00 11.50 0.63
CA THR A 28 -6.41 12.60 1.41
C THR A 28 -7.41 13.10 2.44
N PHE A 29 -7.04 12.99 3.70
CA PHE A 29 -7.84 13.42 4.83
C PHE A 29 -7.43 14.81 5.26
N LYS A 30 -8.44 15.58 5.67
CA LYS A 30 -8.28 16.90 6.26
C LYS A 30 -8.67 16.85 7.73
N ASN A 31 -7.86 17.44 8.58
CA ASN A 31 -8.18 17.65 9.99
C ASN A 31 -7.66 19.02 10.43
N LEU A 32 -8.25 19.57 11.50
CA LEU A 32 -7.78 20.78 12.15
C LEU A 32 -7.02 20.43 13.43
N HIS A 33 -5.77 20.80 13.49
CA HIS A 33 -4.96 20.68 14.70
C HIS A 33 -4.43 22.06 15.11
N ASN A 34 -4.76 22.53 16.32
CA ASN A 34 -4.37 23.85 16.82
C ASN A 34 -4.79 25.00 15.87
N LYS A 35 -5.95 24.90 15.24
CA LYS A 35 -6.49 25.83 14.22
C LYS A 35 -5.74 25.84 12.89
N GLU A 36 -4.75 24.97 12.70
CA GLU A 36 -4.07 24.75 11.42
C GLU A 36 -4.67 23.55 10.70
N GLU A 37 -4.87 23.70 9.39
CA GLU A 37 -5.31 22.60 8.54
C GLU A 37 -4.15 21.65 8.28
N ILE A 38 -4.35 20.37 8.59
CA ILE A 38 -3.43 19.28 8.25
C ILE A 38 -4.07 18.37 7.22
N ARG A 39 -3.32 18.02 6.19
CA ARG A 39 -3.73 17.03 5.18
C ARG A 39 -2.78 15.86 5.22
N ARG A 40 -3.33 14.62 5.18
CA ARG A 40 -2.54 13.37 5.13
C ARG A 40 -3.21 12.39 4.18
N SER A 41 -2.37 11.77 3.34
CA SER A 41 -2.81 10.78 2.36
C SER A 41 -2.55 9.37 2.89
N TYR A 42 -3.53 8.48 2.69
CA TYR A 42 -3.43 7.06 3.02
C TYR A 42 -3.95 6.25 1.85
N SER A 43 -3.16 5.27 1.44
CA SER A 43 -3.51 4.40 0.32
C SER A 43 -4.70 3.52 0.67
N ILE A 44 -5.60 3.35 -0.28
CA ILE A 44 -6.75 2.44 -0.18
C ILE A 44 -6.21 1.02 -0.19
N CYS A 45 -6.63 0.20 0.79
CA CYS A 45 -6.19 -1.19 0.94
C CYS A 45 -7.26 -2.23 0.60
N SER A 46 -8.51 -1.81 0.37
CA SER A 46 -9.56 -2.63 -0.24
C SER A 46 -9.43 -2.71 -1.75
N SER A 47 -9.97 -3.76 -2.36
CA SER A 47 -10.15 -3.82 -3.82
C SER A 47 -11.38 -3.01 -4.23
N PRO A 48 -11.39 -2.37 -5.42
CA PRO A 48 -12.61 -1.80 -5.98
C PRO A 48 -13.71 -2.86 -6.22
N LEU A 49 -13.36 -4.15 -6.17
CA LEU A 49 -14.29 -5.28 -6.30
C LEU A 49 -14.87 -5.75 -4.96
N ASP A 50 -14.41 -5.21 -3.83
CA ASP A 50 -14.87 -5.61 -2.48
C ASP A 50 -16.15 -4.87 -2.05
N ASN A 51 -16.62 -3.86 -2.79
CA ASN A 51 -17.68 -2.93 -2.36
C ASN A 51 -17.40 -2.26 -1.01
N GLU A 52 -16.13 -1.99 -0.73
CA GLU A 52 -15.62 -1.43 0.50
C GLU A 52 -14.60 -0.34 0.19
N LEU A 53 -14.69 0.80 0.88
CA LEU A 53 -13.65 1.83 0.86
C LEU A 53 -12.90 1.80 2.19
N ARG A 54 -11.67 1.26 2.17
CA ARG A 54 -10.88 1.02 3.38
C ARG A 54 -9.45 1.51 3.25
N VAL A 55 -8.95 2.14 4.31
CA VAL A 55 -7.54 2.50 4.47
C VAL A 55 -6.98 1.88 5.74
N ALA A 56 -5.66 1.76 5.84
CA ALA A 56 -5.01 1.44 7.09
C ALA A 56 -4.04 2.55 7.50
N VAL A 57 -4.10 2.92 8.76
CA VAL A 57 -3.32 4.02 9.33
C VAL A 57 -2.39 3.48 10.38
N LYS A 58 -1.10 3.41 10.04
CA LYS A 58 -0.06 3.05 10.99
C LYS A 58 0.30 4.27 11.83
N LYS A 59 0.30 4.11 13.15
CA LYS A 59 0.72 5.14 14.09
C LYS A 59 2.22 5.40 13.94
N ILE A 60 2.56 6.67 13.75
CA ILE A 60 3.94 7.15 13.66
C ILE A 60 4.24 7.91 14.94
N GLU A 61 5.43 7.73 15.49
CA GLU A 61 5.92 8.51 16.63
C GLU A 61 5.84 10.01 16.27
N ASP A 62 5.28 10.83 17.16
CA ASP A 62 4.99 12.25 16.96
C ASP A 62 4.07 12.60 15.76
N GLY A 63 3.45 11.60 15.16
CA GLY A 63 2.52 11.78 14.05
C GLY A 63 1.16 12.28 14.51
N ILE A 64 0.82 13.53 14.28
CA ILE A 64 -0.42 14.17 14.74
C ILE A 64 -1.65 13.42 14.21
N PHE A 65 -1.77 13.26 12.89
CA PHE A 65 -2.95 12.64 12.28
C PHE A 65 -3.03 11.14 12.54
N SER A 66 -1.91 10.42 12.44
CA SER A 66 -1.87 8.97 12.69
C SER A 66 -2.21 8.63 14.14
N THR A 67 -1.78 9.45 15.11
CA THR A 67 -2.16 9.35 16.53
C THR A 67 -3.65 9.63 16.72
N PHE A 68 -4.18 10.69 16.11
CA PHE A 68 -5.62 10.99 16.14
C PHE A 68 -6.46 9.82 15.63
N VAL A 69 -6.10 9.22 14.50
CA VAL A 69 -6.82 8.08 13.94
C VAL A 69 -6.74 6.84 14.84
N ASN A 70 -5.57 6.55 15.42
CA ASN A 70 -5.40 5.35 16.24
C ASN A 70 -5.99 5.47 17.65
N ASP A 71 -6.01 6.67 18.25
CA ASP A 71 -6.31 6.85 19.66
C ASP A 71 -7.66 7.56 19.92
N THR A 72 -8.22 8.28 18.94
CA THR A 72 -9.35 9.18 19.17
C THR A 72 -10.58 8.84 18.35
N ILE A 73 -10.42 8.47 17.07
CA ILE A 73 -11.52 8.18 16.15
C ILE A 73 -12.35 6.98 16.62
N LYS A 74 -13.66 7.09 16.47
CA LYS A 74 -14.64 6.05 16.82
C LYS A 74 -15.59 5.79 15.66
N VAL A 75 -16.26 4.63 15.72
CA VAL A 75 -17.36 4.31 14.81
C VAL A 75 -18.43 5.40 14.87
N GLY A 76 -18.87 5.87 13.72
CA GLY A 76 -19.84 6.94 13.57
C GLY A 76 -19.25 8.35 13.45
N ASP A 77 -17.93 8.52 13.67
CA ASP A 77 -17.28 9.80 13.42
C ASP A 77 -17.27 10.14 11.92
N VAL A 78 -17.26 11.43 11.60
CA VAL A 78 -17.25 11.93 10.23
C VAL A 78 -15.93 12.63 9.95
N LEU A 79 -15.31 12.30 8.83
CA LEU A 79 -14.06 12.90 8.36
C LEU A 79 -14.26 13.66 7.05
N ASP A 80 -13.55 14.77 6.89
CA ASP A 80 -13.41 15.45 5.62
C ASP A 80 -12.35 14.73 4.76
N VAL A 81 -12.77 14.23 3.61
CA VAL A 81 -11.94 13.40 2.73
C VAL A 81 -12.05 13.89 1.29
N MET A 82 -10.92 13.97 0.60
CA MET A 82 -10.88 14.20 -0.85
C MET A 82 -11.23 12.92 -1.60
N ILE A 83 -11.77 13.06 -2.81
CA ILE A 83 -12.01 11.93 -3.71
C ILE A 83 -10.72 11.15 -3.97
N PRO A 84 -10.80 9.84 -4.32
CA PRO A 84 -9.64 9.00 -4.58
C PRO A 84 -8.72 9.58 -5.66
N GLN A 85 -7.41 9.54 -5.41
CA GLN A 85 -6.38 10.07 -6.29
C GLN A 85 -5.19 9.11 -6.38
N GLY A 86 -4.31 9.32 -7.34
CA GLY A 86 -3.06 8.57 -7.51
C GLY A 86 -3.01 7.74 -8.79
N ASN A 87 -1.79 7.37 -9.19
CA ASN A 87 -1.51 6.66 -10.44
C ASN A 87 -0.70 5.37 -10.20
N PHE A 88 -0.71 4.85 -8.97
CA PHE A 88 0.01 3.62 -8.60
C PHE A 88 -0.84 2.38 -8.90
N PHE A 89 -1.25 2.22 -10.15
CA PHE A 89 -2.08 1.12 -10.62
C PHE A 89 -1.69 0.71 -12.04
N THR A 90 -2.21 -0.42 -12.48
CA THR A 90 -2.19 -0.88 -13.88
C THR A 90 -3.60 -1.23 -14.32
N GLU A 91 -3.84 -1.31 -15.60
CA GLU A 91 -5.13 -1.78 -16.11
C GLU A 91 -5.19 -3.31 -15.99
N VAL A 92 -6.27 -3.81 -15.39
CA VAL A 92 -6.54 -5.25 -15.24
C VAL A 92 -7.53 -5.71 -16.30
N HIS A 93 -7.30 -6.92 -16.84
CA HIS A 93 -8.15 -7.52 -17.85
C HIS A 93 -8.23 -9.03 -17.66
N GLU A 94 -9.41 -9.63 -17.82
CA GLU A 94 -9.63 -11.07 -17.59
C GLU A 94 -8.75 -11.99 -18.46
N ASP A 95 -8.37 -11.53 -19.65
CA ASP A 95 -7.50 -12.26 -20.58
C ASP A 95 -6.00 -12.14 -20.26
N ASN A 96 -5.63 -11.29 -19.31
CA ASN A 96 -4.23 -11.14 -18.93
C ASN A 96 -3.65 -12.44 -18.37
N LYS A 97 -2.42 -12.72 -18.78
CA LYS A 97 -1.58 -13.78 -18.23
C LYS A 97 -0.22 -13.19 -17.91
N LYS A 98 -0.11 -12.56 -16.75
CA LYS A 98 1.08 -11.82 -16.32
C LYS A 98 1.62 -12.36 -14.99
N LEU A 99 2.92 -12.23 -14.79
CA LEU A 99 3.52 -12.31 -13.46
C LEU A 99 3.62 -10.90 -12.89
N TYR A 100 2.90 -10.65 -11.81
CA TYR A 100 2.99 -9.44 -11.01
C TYR A 100 3.97 -9.62 -9.87
N VAL A 101 4.77 -8.61 -9.58
CA VAL A 101 5.69 -8.63 -8.44
C VAL A 101 5.45 -7.44 -7.54
N GLY A 102 5.24 -7.67 -6.25
CA GLY A 102 5.19 -6.64 -5.22
C GLY A 102 6.43 -6.69 -4.32
N ILE A 103 7.13 -5.58 -4.16
CA ILE A 103 8.21 -5.44 -3.17
C ILE A 103 7.82 -4.32 -2.21
N VAL A 104 7.47 -4.69 -1.00
CA VAL A 104 6.90 -3.75 -0.03
C VAL A 104 7.56 -3.85 1.32
N ALA A 105 7.52 -2.76 2.10
CA ALA A 105 7.97 -2.77 3.48
C ALA A 105 6.98 -2.03 4.40
N GLY A 106 6.62 -2.67 5.51
CA GLY A 106 5.73 -2.12 6.53
C GLY A 106 4.38 -1.67 5.95
N SER A 107 4.03 -0.40 6.13
CA SER A 107 2.77 0.17 5.62
C SER A 107 2.70 0.30 4.09
N GLY A 108 3.80 0.12 3.37
CA GLY A 108 3.79 0.05 1.90
C GLY A 108 2.94 -1.10 1.33
N ILE A 109 2.52 -2.03 2.20
CA ILE A 109 1.56 -3.09 1.83
C ILE A 109 0.18 -2.52 1.47
N THR A 110 -0.23 -1.35 1.97
CA THR A 110 -1.61 -0.86 1.81
C THR A 110 -2.04 -0.72 0.35
N PRO A 111 -1.35 0.01 -0.53
CA PRO A 111 -1.74 0.07 -1.93
C PRO A 111 -1.55 -1.27 -2.65
N VAL A 112 -0.51 -2.03 -2.30
CA VAL A 112 -0.20 -3.30 -2.97
C VAL A 112 -1.19 -4.39 -2.59
N LEU A 113 -1.76 -4.38 -1.38
CA LEU A 113 -2.85 -5.28 -1.01
C LEU A 113 -4.09 -5.07 -1.88
N SER A 114 -4.47 -3.80 -2.13
CA SER A 114 -5.54 -3.45 -3.06
C SER A 114 -5.27 -4.02 -4.47
N ILE A 115 -4.04 -3.90 -4.96
CA ILE A 115 -3.61 -4.43 -6.26
C ILE A 115 -3.68 -5.96 -6.27
N ILE A 116 -3.11 -6.64 -5.25
CA ILE A 116 -3.13 -8.10 -5.12
C ILE A 116 -4.56 -8.64 -5.18
N LYS A 117 -5.45 -8.10 -4.35
CA LYS A 117 -6.86 -8.51 -4.31
C LYS A 117 -7.53 -8.35 -5.67
N THR A 118 -7.33 -7.20 -6.30
CA THR A 118 -7.94 -6.88 -7.60
C THR A 118 -7.42 -7.79 -8.70
N VAL A 119 -6.10 -7.95 -8.83
CA VAL A 119 -5.47 -8.80 -9.85
C VAL A 119 -5.89 -10.25 -9.70
N LEU A 120 -5.77 -10.81 -8.49
CA LEU A 120 -6.11 -12.23 -8.27
C LEU A 120 -7.58 -12.55 -8.50
N GLN A 121 -8.47 -11.57 -8.30
CA GLN A 121 -9.91 -11.73 -8.54
C GLN A 121 -10.30 -11.48 -10.00
N ALA A 122 -9.72 -10.47 -10.65
CA ALA A 122 -10.09 -10.07 -12.01
C ALA A 122 -9.35 -10.83 -13.11
N GLU A 123 -8.14 -11.35 -12.83
CA GLU A 123 -7.27 -12.00 -13.81
C GLU A 123 -7.02 -13.47 -13.44
N PRO A 124 -7.84 -14.42 -13.90
CA PRO A 124 -7.75 -15.83 -13.50
C PRO A 124 -6.44 -16.51 -13.90
N ASN A 125 -5.76 -16.02 -14.93
CA ASN A 125 -4.54 -16.61 -15.48
C ASN A 125 -3.23 -15.93 -15.01
N SER A 126 -3.35 -14.83 -14.26
CA SER A 126 -2.18 -14.09 -13.76
C SER A 126 -1.73 -14.59 -12.39
N GLN A 127 -0.46 -14.39 -12.10
CA GLN A 127 0.20 -14.77 -10.85
C GLN A 127 0.74 -13.53 -10.13
N PHE A 128 0.89 -13.62 -8.82
CA PHE A 128 1.44 -12.55 -8.01
C PHE A 128 2.49 -13.08 -7.03
N VAL A 129 3.68 -12.48 -7.02
CA VAL A 129 4.74 -12.75 -6.05
C VAL A 129 4.92 -11.52 -5.16
N LEU A 130 4.82 -11.70 -3.85
CA LEU A 130 4.98 -10.64 -2.86
C LEU A 130 6.24 -10.86 -2.01
N LEU A 131 7.19 -9.91 -2.07
CA LEU A 131 8.30 -9.80 -1.12
C LEU A 131 7.91 -8.75 -0.07
N TYR A 132 7.68 -9.17 1.17
CA TYR A 132 7.14 -8.31 2.22
C TYR A 132 8.09 -8.14 3.39
N GLY A 133 8.76 -7.00 3.46
CA GLY A 133 9.71 -6.62 4.51
C GLY A 133 9.02 -6.07 5.76
N ASN A 134 9.33 -6.65 6.92
CA ASN A 134 8.83 -6.22 8.22
C ASN A 134 9.94 -6.28 9.28
N ARG A 135 9.70 -5.71 10.47
CA ARG A 135 10.64 -5.83 11.59
C ARG A 135 10.62 -7.25 12.18
N ASN A 136 9.43 -7.74 12.49
CA ASN A 136 9.15 -9.06 13.06
C ASN A 136 7.75 -9.53 12.66
N LYS A 137 7.39 -10.76 12.97
CA LYS A 137 6.08 -11.36 12.64
C LYS A 137 4.88 -10.56 13.20
N GLY A 138 5.01 -9.99 14.40
CA GLY A 138 3.95 -9.21 15.05
C GLY A 138 3.72 -7.83 14.40
N SER A 139 4.64 -7.35 13.56
CA SER A 139 4.54 -6.07 12.84
C SER A 139 3.98 -6.21 11.42
N ILE A 140 3.65 -7.43 10.97
CA ILE A 140 3.08 -7.69 9.64
C ILE A 140 1.64 -7.17 9.60
N ILE A 141 1.42 -6.08 8.88
CA ILE A 141 0.10 -5.51 8.67
C ILE A 141 -0.68 -6.43 7.71
N PHE A 142 -1.96 -6.69 7.98
CA PHE A 142 -2.83 -7.60 7.22
C PHE A 142 -2.34 -9.05 7.11
N LYS A 143 -1.60 -9.52 8.13
CA LYS A 143 -1.04 -10.87 8.12
C LYS A 143 -2.10 -11.94 7.81
N GLU A 144 -3.20 -11.96 8.55
CA GLU A 144 -4.27 -12.95 8.38
C GLU A 144 -4.98 -12.83 7.04
N GLU A 145 -5.21 -11.59 6.55
CA GLU A 145 -5.82 -11.35 5.23
C GLU A 145 -4.92 -11.84 4.10
N ILE A 146 -3.60 -11.59 4.19
CA ILE A 146 -2.60 -12.08 3.22
C ILE A 146 -2.51 -13.61 3.25
N GLU A 147 -2.53 -14.23 4.43
CA GLU A 147 -2.54 -15.69 4.59
C GLU A 147 -3.82 -16.31 4.01
N ALA A 148 -4.97 -15.67 4.22
CA ALA A 148 -6.24 -16.10 3.64
C ALA A 148 -6.23 -16.00 2.10
N LEU A 149 -5.68 -14.92 1.54
CA LEU A 149 -5.49 -14.79 0.09
C LEU A 149 -4.53 -15.86 -0.45
N LYS A 150 -3.42 -16.13 0.23
CA LYS A 150 -2.48 -17.20 -0.14
C LYS A 150 -3.17 -18.57 -0.16
N ASN A 151 -3.99 -18.88 0.84
CA ASN A 151 -4.74 -20.13 0.89
C ASN A 151 -5.78 -20.22 -0.23
N ARG A 152 -6.45 -19.12 -0.55
CA ARG A 152 -7.45 -19.07 -1.62
C ARG A 152 -6.84 -19.20 -3.03
N TYR A 153 -5.65 -18.65 -3.23
CA TYR A 153 -4.98 -18.57 -4.52
C TYR A 153 -3.61 -19.28 -4.52
N MET A 154 -3.49 -20.47 -3.89
CA MET A 154 -2.24 -21.17 -3.64
C MET A 154 -1.32 -21.31 -4.85
N GLU A 155 -1.87 -21.57 -6.04
CA GLU A 155 -1.10 -21.76 -7.28
C GLU A 155 -0.69 -20.44 -7.95
N ARG A 156 -1.30 -19.33 -7.53
CA ARG A 156 -1.15 -18.03 -8.19
C ARG A 156 -0.62 -16.92 -7.30
N PHE A 157 -0.55 -17.14 -5.97
CA PHE A 157 -0.09 -16.14 -5.02
C PHE A 157 0.99 -16.69 -4.09
N SER A 158 2.21 -16.17 -4.23
CA SER A 158 3.34 -16.49 -3.38
C SER A 158 3.73 -15.31 -2.52
N VAL A 159 3.98 -15.56 -1.22
CA VAL A 159 4.37 -14.53 -0.24
C VAL A 159 5.66 -14.94 0.45
N TYR A 160 6.62 -14.03 0.47
CA TYR A 160 7.90 -14.14 1.16
C TYR A 160 8.00 -13.04 2.21
N ASN A 161 7.79 -13.40 3.48
CA ASN A 161 7.95 -12.48 4.60
C ASN A 161 9.43 -12.37 4.98
N ILE A 162 10.01 -11.18 4.83
CA ILE A 162 11.43 -10.88 5.11
C ILE A 162 11.50 -10.07 6.40
N LEU A 163 12.19 -10.62 7.43
CA LEU A 163 12.17 -10.08 8.79
C LEU A 163 13.52 -9.46 9.15
N SER A 164 13.54 -8.15 9.45
CA SER A 164 14.79 -7.43 9.70
C SER A 164 15.28 -7.45 11.15
N ARG A 165 14.44 -7.87 12.10
CA ARG A 165 14.77 -7.94 13.54
C ARG A 165 14.35 -9.25 14.20
N GLU A 166 14.10 -10.27 13.38
CA GLU A 166 13.75 -11.61 13.83
C GLU A 166 14.40 -12.60 12.87
N THR A 167 14.93 -13.70 13.39
CA THR A 167 15.52 -14.75 12.56
C THR A 167 14.40 -15.54 11.87
N ALA A 168 14.47 -15.67 10.58
CA ALA A 168 13.58 -16.53 9.79
C ALA A 168 14.21 -17.91 9.58
N ASP A 169 13.39 -18.88 9.18
CA ASP A 169 13.82 -20.27 8.95
C ASP A 169 14.86 -20.40 7.82
N ALA A 170 14.85 -19.47 6.87
CA ALA A 170 15.85 -19.38 5.80
C ALA A 170 16.58 -18.03 5.87
N GLU A 171 17.89 -18.03 5.68
CA GLU A 171 18.74 -16.83 5.75
C GLU A 171 18.27 -15.75 4.78
N ILE A 172 17.85 -16.12 3.57
CA ILE A 172 17.33 -15.18 2.57
C ILE A 172 16.10 -14.39 3.05
N LEU A 173 15.34 -14.92 3.99
CA LEU A 173 14.17 -14.26 4.59
C LEU A 173 14.52 -13.40 5.82
N SER A 174 15.82 -13.33 6.20
CA SER A 174 16.31 -12.51 7.31
C SER A 174 16.96 -11.22 6.80
N GLY A 175 16.87 -10.13 7.57
CA GLY A 175 17.43 -8.83 7.21
C GLY A 175 16.48 -7.90 6.46
N ARG A 176 17.02 -6.89 5.80
CA ARG A 176 16.26 -5.96 4.96
C ARG A 176 16.18 -6.46 3.51
N ILE A 177 15.19 -5.96 2.79
CA ILE A 177 15.14 -6.13 1.33
C ILE A 177 16.12 -5.14 0.73
N ASP A 178 17.24 -5.63 0.24
CA ASP A 178 18.28 -4.91 -0.48
C ASP A 178 18.44 -5.45 -1.91
N LYS A 179 19.34 -4.86 -2.70
CA LYS A 179 19.58 -5.25 -4.08
C LYS A 179 19.98 -6.73 -4.20
N ALA A 180 20.92 -7.20 -3.37
CA ALA A 180 21.41 -8.59 -3.43
C ALA A 180 20.29 -9.60 -3.16
N LYS A 181 19.39 -9.28 -2.24
CA LYS A 181 18.23 -10.12 -1.94
C LYS A 181 17.24 -10.16 -3.12
N ILE A 182 16.96 -9.02 -3.75
CA ILE A 182 16.11 -8.96 -4.94
C ILE A 182 16.71 -9.74 -6.10
N GLU A 183 18.01 -9.60 -6.35
CA GLU A 183 18.75 -10.37 -7.36
C GLU A 183 18.66 -11.87 -7.10
N TYR A 184 18.75 -12.31 -5.83
CA TYR A 184 18.55 -13.71 -5.48
C TYR A 184 17.16 -14.22 -5.90
N PHE A 185 16.09 -13.43 -5.63
CA PHE A 185 14.74 -13.81 -6.04
C PHE A 185 14.56 -13.84 -7.56
N LEU A 186 15.19 -12.90 -8.27
CA LEU A 186 15.19 -12.87 -9.74
C LEU A 186 15.93 -14.05 -10.37
N GLN A 187 16.96 -14.56 -9.70
CA GLN A 187 17.75 -15.70 -10.20
C GLN A 187 17.12 -17.06 -9.89
N ASN A 188 16.33 -17.16 -8.81
CA ASN A 188 15.89 -18.46 -8.28
C ASN A 188 14.38 -18.67 -8.27
N ILE A 189 13.57 -17.60 -8.34
CA ILE A 189 12.13 -17.68 -8.07
C ILE A 189 11.30 -16.92 -9.09
N ILE A 190 11.77 -15.74 -9.52
CA ILE A 190 11.07 -14.85 -10.43
C ILE A 190 11.79 -14.85 -11.77
N ASP A 191 11.18 -15.42 -12.83
CA ASP A 191 11.74 -15.25 -14.17
C ASP A 191 11.48 -13.83 -14.67
N PRO A 192 12.53 -12.99 -14.86
CA PRO A 192 12.37 -11.61 -15.32
C PRO A 192 11.65 -11.47 -16.66
N LYS A 193 11.69 -12.51 -17.50
CA LYS A 193 11.04 -12.51 -18.83
C LYS A 193 9.53 -12.63 -18.74
N GLU A 194 9.02 -13.21 -17.65
CA GLU A 194 7.59 -13.38 -17.43
C GLU A 194 6.98 -12.19 -16.65
N VAL A 195 7.82 -11.31 -16.08
CA VAL A 195 7.37 -10.15 -15.30
C VAL A 195 6.61 -9.17 -16.19
N GLY A 196 5.32 -9.04 -15.92
CA GLY A 196 4.45 -8.06 -16.58
C GLY A 196 4.43 -6.71 -15.88
N GLU A 197 4.36 -6.70 -14.54
CA GLU A 197 4.27 -5.45 -13.75
C GLU A 197 4.97 -5.63 -12.40
N VAL A 198 5.66 -4.58 -11.94
CA VAL A 198 6.35 -4.54 -10.65
C VAL A 198 5.86 -3.35 -9.83
N PHE A 199 5.48 -3.59 -8.58
CA PHE A 199 5.01 -2.56 -7.65
C PHE A 199 5.95 -2.45 -6.45
N LEU A 200 6.58 -1.29 -6.30
CA LEU A 200 7.56 -1.02 -5.24
C LEU A 200 6.98 0.02 -4.28
N CYS A 201 6.79 -0.31 -3.00
CA CYS A 201 6.28 0.64 -2.01
C CYS A 201 6.94 0.46 -0.63
N GLY A 202 7.60 1.51 -0.15
CA GLY A 202 8.32 1.49 1.13
C GLY A 202 9.43 2.52 1.22
N PRO A 203 10.52 2.21 1.94
CA PRO A 203 11.69 3.09 2.04
C PRO A 203 12.36 3.35 0.67
N GLU A 204 12.83 4.57 0.45
CA GLU A 204 13.44 5.02 -0.80
C GLU A 204 14.59 4.11 -1.27
N GLU A 205 15.49 3.73 -0.35
CA GLU A 205 16.62 2.84 -0.64
C GLU A 205 16.16 1.47 -1.21
N MET A 206 15.10 0.89 -0.65
CA MET A 206 14.52 -0.37 -1.15
C MET A 206 13.92 -0.19 -2.54
N ILE A 207 13.21 0.92 -2.77
CA ILE A 207 12.60 1.22 -4.07
C ILE A 207 13.66 1.39 -5.15
N LEU A 208 14.72 2.16 -4.87
CA LEU A 208 15.82 2.36 -5.80
C LEU A 208 16.55 1.04 -6.10
N SER A 209 16.85 0.26 -5.07
CA SER A 209 17.46 -1.07 -5.22
C SER A 209 16.60 -2.02 -6.06
N GLY A 210 15.27 -2.00 -5.83
CA GLY A 210 14.32 -2.80 -6.61
C GLY A 210 14.28 -2.39 -8.07
N ARG A 211 14.11 -1.11 -8.32
CA ARG A 211 14.10 -0.56 -9.69
C ARG A 211 15.37 -0.96 -10.44
N ASP A 212 16.53 -0.74 -9.84
CA ASP A 212 17.82 -1.01 -10.49
C ASP A 212 17.99 -2.51 -10.77
N ALA A 213 17.65 -3.39 -9.83
CA ALA A 213 17.73 -4.84 -10.01
C ALA A 213 16.81 -5.34 -11.14
N PHE A 214 15.56 -4.86 -11.23
CA PHE A 214 14.65 -5.29 -12.30
C PHE A 214 15.07 -4.74 -13.68
N VAL A 215 15.55 -3.50 -13.77
CA VAL A 215 16.06 -2.93 -15.03
C VAL A 215 17.30 -3.68 -15.50
N GLU A 216 18.25 -3.99 -14.61
CA GLU A 216 19.43 -4.77 -14.92
C GLU A 216 19.08 -6.21 -15.34
N ALA A 217 18.00 -6.77 -14.82
CA ALA A 217 17.48 -8.08 -15.23
C ALA A 217 16.70 -8.05 -16.57
N GLY A 218 16.54 -6.86 -17.18
CA GLY A 218 15.92 -6.68 -18.48
C GLY A 218 14.42 -6.38 -18.48
N VAL A 219 13.83 -6.09 -17.33
CA VAL A 219 12.43 -5.64 -17.24
C VAL A 219 12.34 -4.18 -17.70
N ASP A 220 11.42 -3.88 -18.61
CA ASP A 220 11.20 -2.52 -19.12
C ASP A 220 10.73 -1.58 -17.99
N ALA A 221 11.39 -0.44 -17.86
CA ALA A 221 11.10 0.56 -16.82
C ALA A 221 9.64 1.06 -16.81
N LYS A 222 8.92 0.97 -17.95
CA LYS A 222 7.49 1.35 -18.02
C LYS A 222 6.58 0.42 -17.19
N HIS A 223 7.04 -0.80 -16.88
CA HIS A 223 6.34 -1.77 -16.06
C HIS A 223 6.70 -1.68 -14.57
N LEU A 224 7.55 -0.74 -14.19
CA LEU A 224 7.95 -0.52 -12.80
C LEU A 224 7.18 0.65 -12.22
N HIS A 225 6.29 0.37 -11.28
CA HIS A 225 5.50 1.34 -10.55
C HIS A 225 6.08 1.51 -9.14
N PHE A 226 6.18 2.74 -8.66
CA PHE A 226 6.69 2.99 -7.30
C PHE A 226 5.95 4.12 -6.60
N GLU A 227 5.77 3.95 -5.31
CA GLU A 227 5.19 4.96 -4.42
C GLU A 227 6.08 5.11 -3.18
N LEU A 228 6.53 6.34 -2.94
CA LEU A 228 7.40 6.68 -1.82
C LEU A 228 6.58 7.01 -0.57
N PHE A 229 6.78 6.26 0.49
CA PHE A 229 6.26 6.60 1.80
C PHE A 229 7.32 7.33 2.62
N TYR A 230 7.15 8.64 2.76
CA TYR A 230 8.09 9.47 3.49
C TYR A 230 7.97 9.24 5.00
N SER A 231 9.11 9.23 5.70
CA SER A 231 9.13 9.33 7.16
C SER A 231 8.65 10.73 7.62
N ALA A 232 8.16 10.86 8.85
CA ALA A 232 7.66 12.12 9.39
C ALA A 232 8.67 13.30 9.25
N SER A 233 9.97 13.02 9.35
CA SER A 233 11.03 14.02 9.16
C SER A 233 11.19 14.49 7.70
N ALA A 234 10.86 13.65 6.72
CA ALA A 234 10.87 14.00 5.30
C ALA A 234 9.57 14.70 4.87
N GLU A 235 8.44 14.37 5.53
CA GLU A 235 7.17 15.09 5.33
C GLU A 235 7.26 16.55 5.79
N ALA A 236 7.92 16.85 6.92
CA ALA A 236 8.12 18.22 7.38
C ALA A 236 8.87 19.07 6.34
N LYS A 237 9.90 18.52 5.69
CA LYS A 237 10.63 19.19 4.60
C LYS A 237 9.80 19.35 3.32
N LYS A 238 8.87 18.44 3.03
CA LYS A 238 7.98 18.51 1.86
C LYS A 238 6.86 19.52 2.07
N VAL A 239 6.32 19.63 3.28
CA VAL A 239 5.30 20.62 3.64
C VAL A 239 5.84 22.04 3.53
N GLU A 240 7.10 22.30 3.90
CA GLU A 240 7.74 23.60 3.66
C GLU A 240 7.87 23.94 2.16
N ARG A 241 8.16 22.94 1.32
CA ARG A 241 8.19 23.14 -0.14
C ARG A 241 6.80 23.30 -0.77
N GLN A 242 5.76 22.66 -0.25
CA GLN A 242 4.39 22.75 -0.77
C GLN A 242 3.64 24.01 -0.31
N LYS A 243 3.99 24.60 0.82
CA LYS A 243 3.49 25.94 1.22
C LYS A 243 3.86 27.03 0.19
N ALA A 244 4.85 26.77 -0.67
CA ALA A 244 5.27 27.66 -1.75
C ALA A 244 4.51 27.44 -3.10
N VAL A 245 3.67 26.39 -3.23
CA VAL A 245 2.97 26.04 -4.48
C VAL A 245 1.49 25.74 -4.22
N LYS A 246 0.66 26.71 -4.55
CA LYS A 246 -0.78 26.67 -4.92
C LYS A 246 -1.83 26.31 -3.88
N GLN A 247 -2.68 27.32 -3.59
CA GLN A 247 -4.12 27.18 -3.38
C GLN A 247 -4.74 26.63 -4.69
N SER A 248 -5.03 25.34 -4.76
CA SER A 248 -5.94 24.76 -5.74
C SER A 248 -7.32 24.63 -5.11
N ASN A 249 -8.39 24.83 -5.89
CA ASN A 249 -9.78 24.62 -5.50
C ASN A 249 -10.03 23.11 -5.30
N ASP A 250 -9.72 22.59 -4.12
CA ASP A 250 -9.94 21.19 -3.77
C ASP A 250 -11.35 21.02 -3.22
N THR A 251 -12.15 20.18 -3.85
CA THR A 251 -13.47 19.80 -3.34
C THR A 251 -13.30 18.76 -2.23
N MET A 252 -13.88 19.00 -1.05
CA MET A 252 -13.85 18.09 0.09
C MET A 252 -15.23 17.48 0.29
N SER A 253 -15.27 16.19 0.60
CA SER A 253 -16.50 15.45 0.89
C SER A 253 -16.46 14.86 2.30
N LYS A 254 -17.64 14.65 2.90
CA LYS A 254 -17.77 14.06 4.23
C LYS A 254 -18.16 12.60 4.12
N VAL A 255 -17.40 11.72 4.75
CA VAL A 255 -17.67 10.28 4.79
C VAL A 255 -17.66 9.78 6.24
N THR A 256 -18.53 8.83 6.54
CA THR A 256 -18.67 8.24 7.88
C THR A 256 -17.74 7.06 8.05
N ILE A 257 -17.14 6.92 9.23
CA ILE A 257 -16.23 5.84 9.55
C ILE A 257 -17.00 4.61 10.07
N LYS A 258 -16.71 3.44 9.52
CA LYS A 258 -17.01 2.13 10.12
C LYS A 258 -15.68 1.51 10.55
N LEU A 259 -15.52 1.18 11.81
CA LEU A 259 -14.37 0.42 12.30
C LEU A 259 -14.75 -1.05 12.34
N ASP A 260 -13.93 -1.89 11.72
CA ASP A 260 -14.07 -3.34 11.85
C ASP A 260 -13.66 -3.74 13.28
N ALA A 261 -14.59 -4.36 13.99
CA ALA A 261 -14.28 -5.00 15.27
C ALA A 261 -13.48 -6.27 14.98
N THR A 262 -12.21 -6.30 15.38
CA THR A 262 -11.36 -7.50 15.45
C THR A 262 -11.71 -8.31 16.66
#